data_a389342bd3915b9d817de224133685f5
#
_entry.id   a389342bd3915b9d817de224133685f5
#
_cell.length_a   1.000
_cell.length_b   1.000
_cell.length_c   1.000
_cell.angle_alpha   90.00
_cell.angle_beta   90.00
_cell.angle_gamma   90.00
#
_symmetry.space_group_name_H-M   'P 1'
#
loop_
_entity.id
_entity.type
_entity.pdbx_description
1 polymer ?
#
loop_
_entity_poly.entity_id
_entity_poly.type
_entity_poly.pdbx_seq_one_letter_code
_entity_poly.pdbx_strand_id
1 'polypeptide(L)'
;MLTSKSVELLKFLLSRREKVLLKELAEHFELSERSIRYEAEKIIEETEKEKFKFYLNKGECWIENYDFLEKFLENNTGYVPSPKERELYIFLKICFERVINQTIISDELEISKSTIKTHLRDIRKTLEIYNLELELLPKKGLIVNGEEEQLRQCALKAVYLSKKQKSRFLDDV
;
A
#
# COMPACT_ATOMS: atom_id res chain seq x y z
N MET A 1 -0.75 13.08 -5.88
CA MET A 1 -1.03 11.66 -6.19
C MET A 1 -1.68 11.01 -4.97
N LEU A 2 -2.80 10.30 -5.15
CA LEU A 2 -3.57 9.72 -4.06
C LEU A 2 -2.80 8.61 -3.34
N THR A 3 -2.94 8.55 -2.00
CA THR A 3 -2.40 7.44 -1.20
C THR A 3 -3.34 6.23 -1.26
N SER A 4 -2.87 5.04 -0.86
CA SER A 4 -3.74 3.87 -0.71
C SER A 4 -4.92 4.15 0.23
N LYS A 5 -4.70 4.87 1.33
CA LYS A 5 -5.76 5.29 2.26
C LYS A 5 -6.78 6.21 1.61
N SER A 6 -6.32 7.17 0.79
CA SER A 6 -7.22 8.05 0.03
C SER A 6 -8.09 7.24 -0.93
N VAL A 7 -7.51 6.25 -1.62
CA VAL A 7 -8.24 5.36 -2.53
C VAL A 7 -9.25 4.48 -1.79
N GLU A 8 -8.87 3.91 -0.65
CA GLU A 8 -9.79 3.12 0.20
C GLU A 8 -10.97 3.95 0.71
N LEU A 9 -10.71 5.20 1.13
CA LEU A 9 -11.75 6.13 1.57
C LEU A 9 -12.70 6.48 0.42
N LEU A 10 -12.20 6.73 -0.79
CA LEU A 10 -13.02 6.95 -1.98
C LEU A 10 -13.86 5.71 -2.34
N LYS A 11 -13.31 4.49 -2.27
CA LYS A 11 -14.04 3.25 -2.50
C LYS A 11 -15.13 3.01 -1.46
N PHE A 12 -14.86 3.32 -0.19
CA PHE A 12 -15.86 3.23 0.87
C PHE A 12 -17.05 4.16 0.59
N LEU A 13 -16.79 5.43 0.27
CA LEU A 13 -17.85 6.39 -0.07
C LEU A 13 -18.59 5.99 -1.36
N LEU A 14 -17.91 5.43 -2.36
CA LEU A 14 -18.52 4.89 -3.57
C LEU A 14 -19.49 3.75 -3.25
N SER A 15 -19.15 2.87 -2.31
CA SER A 15 -20.01 1.75 -1.90
C SER A 15 -21.26 2.21 -1.14
N ARG A 16 -21.16 3.31 -0.38
CA ARG A 16 -22.27 3.86 0.40
C ARG A 16 -23.18 4.76 -0.43
N ARG A 17 -22.61 5.55 -1.33
CA ARG A 17 -23.31 6.56 -2.16
C ARG A 17 -24.17 7.54 -1.35
N GLU A 18 -23.78 7.84 -0.11
CA GLU A 18 -24.44 8.72 0.84
C GLU A 18 -23.43 9.56 1.62
N LYS A 19 -23.93 10.50 2.43
CA LYS A 19 -23.09 11.26 3.38
C LYS A 19 -22.71 10.37 4.55
N VAL A 20 -21.43 10.38 4.90
CA VAL A 20 -20.85 9.59 5.99
C VAL A 20 -20.18 10.51 7.00
N LEU A 21 -20.38 10.26 8.29
CA LEU A 21 -19.72 11.00 9.35
C LEU A 21 -18.24 10.68 9.44
N LEU A 22 -17.41 11.69 9.73
CA LEU A 22 -15.97 11.48 10.00
C LEU A 22 -15.73 10.45 11.11
N LYS A 23 -16.59 10.43 12.11
CA LYS A 23 -16.52 9.47 13.22
C LYS A 23 -16.72 8.04 12.71
N GLU A 24 -17.70 7.80 11.84
CA GLU A 24 -17.95 6.49 11.23
C GLU A 24 -16.77 6.04 10.38
N LEU A 25 -16.18 6.94 9.59
CA LEU A 25 -14.96 6.67 8.82
C LEU A 25 -13.78 6.35 9.74
N ALA A 26 -13.62 7.09 10.83
CA ALA A 26 -12.56 6.88 11.82
C ALA A 26 -12.66 5.49 12.47
N GLU A 27 -13.86 5.08 12.85
CA GLU A 27 -14.14 3.75 13.41
C GLU A 27 -13.90 2.65 12.37
N HIS A 28 -14.40 2.82 11.13
CA HIS A 28 -14.23 1.83 10.06
C HIS A 28 -12.78 1.57 9.67
N PHE A 29 -11.97 2.64 9.59
CA PHE A 29 -10.56 2.56 9.20
C PHE A 29 -9.59 2.39 10.38
N GLU A 30 -10.10 2.32 11.62
CA GLU A 30 -9.29 2.26 12.86
C GLU A 30 -8.29 3.43 12.95
N LEU A 31 -8.74 4.63 12.56
CA LEU A 31 -7.97 5.87 12.54
C LEU A 31 -8.61 6.94 13.43
N SER A 32 -7.85 8.00 13.74
CA SER A 32 -8.44 9.19 14.37
C SER A 32 -9.23 10.02 13.35
N GLU A 33 -10.27 10.76 13.80
CA GLU A 33 -10.99 11.71 12.95
C GLU A 33 -10.05 12.76 12.33
N ARG A 34 -8.99 13.14 13.04
CA ARG A 34 -7.96 14.05 12.53
C ARG A 34 -7.22 13.42 11.33
N SER A 35 -6.91 12.14 11.39
CA SER A 35 -6.24 11.43 10.28
C SER A 35 -7.17 11.32 9.06
N ILE A 36 -8.45 11.02 9.27
CA ILE A 36 -9.46 10.99 8.20
C ILE A 36 -9.62 12.38 7.57
N ARG A 37 -9.68 13.44 8.38
CA ARG A 37 -9.76 14.83 7.89
C ARG A 37 -8.56 15.17 7.01
N TYR A 38 -7.36 14.81 7.43
CA TYR A 38 -6.15 15.05 6.65
C TYR A 38 -6.19 14.33 5.29
N GLU A 39 -6.60 13.06 5.26
CA GLU A 39 -6.76 12.32 4.00
C GLU A 39 -7.87 12.92 3.11
N ALA A 40 -8.98 13.38 3.70
CA ALA A 40 -10.05 14.04 2.98
C ALA A 40 -9.59 15.36 2.34
N GLU A 41 -8.85 16.19 3.06
CA GLU A 41 -8.28 17.45 2.55
C GLU A 41 -7.32 17.16 1.38
N LYS A 42 -6.51 16.13 1.50
CA LYS A 42 -5.61 15.68 0.44
C LYS A 42 -6.37 15.17 -0.80
N ILE A 43 -7.46 14.43 -0.62
CA ILE A 43 -8.32 14.01 -1.74
C ILE A 43 -8.89 15.24 -2.45
N ILE A 44 -9.39 16.23 -1.72
CA ILE A 44 -9.94 17.47 -2.30
C ILE A 44 -8.89 18.17 -3.17
N GLU A 45 -7.66 18.31 -2.66
CA GLU A 45 -6.55 18.94 -3.38
C GLU A 45 -6.17 18.17 -4.65
N GLU A 46 -5.95 16.86 -4.53
CA GLU A 46 -5.48 16.01 -5.62
C GLU A 46 -6.55 15.77 -6.70
N THR A 47 -7.83 15.88 -6.36
CA THR A 47 -8.95 15.66 -7.28
C THR A 47 -9.66 16.94 -7.73
N GLU A 48 -9.05 18.10 -7.51
CA GLU A 48 -9.65 19.41 -7.86
C GLU A 48 -10.06 19.50 -9.34
N LYS A 49 -9.28 18.89 -10.24
CA LYS A 49 -9.50 18.92 -11.70
C LYS A 49 -10.38 17.77 -12.21
N GLU A 50 -10.77 16.85 -11.33
CA GLU A 50 -11.57 15.71 -11.71
C GLU A 50 -13.07 16.08 -11.88
N LYS A 51 -13.80 15.23 -12.60
CA LYS A 51 -15.22 15.42 -12.88
C LYS A 51 -16.16 15.03 -11.72
N PHE A 52 -15.62 14.41 -10.68
CA PHE A 52 -16.30 14.21 -9.41
C PHE A 52 -15.76 15.19 -8.37
N LYS A 53 -16.51 15.45 -7.31
CA LYS A 53 -16.07 16.33 -6.22
C LYS A 53 -16.24 15.64 -4.88
N PHE A 54 -15.18 15.69 -4.08
CA PHE A 54 -15.19 15.25 -2.69
C PHE A 54 -15.50 16.46 -1.79
N TYR A 55 -16.43 16.28 -0.89
CA TYR A 55 -16.82 17.32 0.07
C TYR A 55 -16.55 16.88 1.50
N LEU A 56 -16.05 17.81 2.30
CA LEU A 56 -15.92 17.71 3.75
C LEU A 56 -16.55 18.96 4.38
N ASN A 57 -17.67 18.79 5.04
CA ASN A 57 -18.35 19.91 5.71
C ASN A 57 -19.04 19.46 7.01
N LYS A 58 -18.85 20.23 8.09
CA LYS A 58 -19.45 19.98 9.43
C LYS A 58 -19.29 18.55 9.96
N GLY A 59 -18.16 17.88 9.61
CA GLY A 59 -17.89 16.52 10.05
C GLY A 59 -18.52 15.42 9.20
N GLU A 60 -19.08 15.76 8.05
CA GLU A 60 -19.62 14.84 7.05
C GLU A 60 -18.75 14.85 5.79
N CYS A 61 -18.58 13.68 5.19
CA CYS A 61 -17.94 13.47 3.89
C CYS A 61 -18.94 12.90 2.89
N TRP A 62 -18.88 13.36 1.63
CA TRP A 62 -19.65 12.79 0.52
C TRP A 62 -19.00 13.09 -0.81
N ILE A 63 -19.49 12.43 -1.84
CA ILE A 63 -19.06 12.60 -3.22
C ILE A 63 -20.21 13.15 -4.06
N GLU A 64 -19.92 14.04 -4.97
CA GLU A 64 -20.78 14.41 -6.09
C GLU A 64 -20.26 13.72 -7.37
N ASN A 65 -21.18 13.22 -8.20
CA ASN A 65 -20.90 12.51 -9.45
C ASN A 65 -20.17 11.15 -9.24
N TYR A 66 -20.80 10.22 -8.53
CA TYR A 66 -20.27 8.88 -8.24
C TYR A 66 -19.87 8.09 -9.49
N ASP A 67 -20.55 8.26 -10.62
CA ASP A 67 -20.23 7.56 -11.88
C ASP A 67 -18.86 7.99 -12.46
N PHE A 68 -18.49 9.26 -12.25
CA PHE A 68 -17.15 9.73 -12.59
C PHE A 68 -16.10 9.25 -11.61
N LEU A 69 -16.43 9.13 -10.32
CA LEU A 69 -15.54 8.53 -9.33
C LEU A 69 -15.25 7.06 -9.65
N GLU A 70 -16.28 6.29 -10.04
CA GLU A 70 -16.13 4.88 -10.41
C GLU A 70 -15.14 4.72 -11.59
N LYS A 71 -15.35 5.47 -12.68
CA LYS A 71 -14.43 5.51 -13.82
C LYS A 71 -13.03 5.98 -13.45
N PHE A 72 -12.93 6.97 -12.57
CA PHE A 72 -11.64 7.45 -12.08
C PHE A 72 -10.88 6.34 -11.33
N LEU A 73 -11.55 5.60 -10.45
CA LEU A 73 -10.94 4.50 -9.72
C LEU A 73 -10.58 3.29 -10.60
N GLU A 74 -11.34 3.04 -11.68
CA GLU A 74 -11.04 2.02 -12.69
C GLU A 74 -9.78 2.38 -13.51
N ASN A 75 -9.65 3.65 -13.90
CA ASN A 75 -8.57 4.11 -14.77
C ASN A 75 -7.32 4.57 -14.00
N ASN A 76 -7.44 4.85 -12.71
CA ASN A 76 -6.34 5.39 -11.90
C ASN A 76 -5.67 4.28 -11.11
N THR A 77 -4.79 3.53 -11.78
CA THR A 77 -3.95 2.51 -11.15
C THR A 77 -2.77 3.11 -10.35
N GLY A 78 -2.53 4.41 -10.50
CA GLY A 78 -1.38 5.11 -9.92
C GLY A 78 -1.63 5.70 -8.54
N TYR A 79 -1.91 4.90 -7.53
CA TYR A 79 -1.80 5.37 -6.16
C TYR A 79 -0.39 5.14 -5.59
N VAL A 80 0.03 5.98 -4.66
CA VAL A 80 1.30 5.79 -3.96
C VAL A 80 1.12 4.73 -2.87
N PRO A 81 1.80 3.59 -2.96
CA PRO A 81 1.69 2.54 -1.95
C PRO A 81 2.08 3.06 -0.57
N SER A 82 1.35 2.66 0.47
CA SER A 82 1.69 2.97 1.86
C SER A 82 3.04 2.32 2.23
N PRO A 83 3.71 2.77 3.30
CA PRO A 83 4.94 2.13 3.78
C PRO A 83 4.78 0.63 4.02
N LYS A 84 3.61 0.19 4.49
CA LYS A 84 3.29 -1.22 4.75
C LYS A 84 3.15 -2.03 3.47
N GLU A 85 2.51 -1.47 2.45
CA GLU A 85 2.37 -2.12 1.14
C GLU A 85 3.73 -2.22 0.43
N ARG A 86 4.56 -1.18 0.50
CA ARG A 86 5.93 -1.23 -0.03
C ARG A 86 6.79 -2.29 0.66
N GLU A 87 6.69 -2.39 1.98
CA GLU A 87 7.38 -3.45 2.74
C GLU A 87 6.93 -4.84 2.31
N LEU A 88 5.62 -5.07 2.19
CA LEU A 88 5.07 -6.34 1.73
C LEU A 88 5.45 -6.66 0.29
N TYR A 89 5.44 -5.68 -0.60
CA TYR A 89 5.89 -5.84 -1.98
C TYR A 89 7.36 -6.32 -2.04
N ILE A 90 8.25 -5.63 -1.33
CA ILE A 90 9.66 -6.00 -1.25
C ILE A 90 9.81 -7.39 -0.66
N PHE A 91 9.04 -7.72 0.38
CA PHE A 91 9.07 -9.02 1.03
C PHE A 91 8.60 -10.15 0.10
N LEU A 92 7.51 -9.95 -0.66
CA LEU A 92 7.06 -10.89 -1.67
C LEU A 92 8.13 -11.12 -2.74
N LYS A 93 8.70 -10.05 -3.32
CA LYS A 93 9.78 -10.16 -4.29
C LYS A 93 10.97 -10.97 -3.75
N ILE A 94 11.40 -10.69 -2.52
CA ILE A 94 12.47 -11.46 -1.86
C ILE A 94 12.13 -12.95 -1.80
N CYS A 95 10.91 -13.30 -1.41
CA CYS A 95 10.51 -14.70 -1.26
C CYS A 95 10.40 -15.46 -2.59
N PHE A 96 9.96 -14.77 -3.67
CA PHE A 96 9.70 -15.42 -4.96
C PHE A 96 10.87 -15.34 -5.95
N GLU A 97 11.56 -14.20 -6.01
CA GLU A 97 12.66 -14.00 -6.97
C GLU A 97 14.02 -14.47 -6.43
N ARG A 98 14.15 -14.63 -5.11
CA ARG A 98 15.40 -15.00 -4.38
C ARG A 98 16.59 -14.06 -4.58
N VAL A 99 16.62 -13.34 -5.69
CA VAL A 99 17.66 -12.35 -6.03
C VAL A 99 16.97 -11.07 -6.45
N ILE A 100 17.14 -10.00 -5.70
CA ILE A 100 16.53 -8.73 -6.00
C ILE A 100 17.55 -7.61 -6.15
N ASN A 101 17.30 -6.71 -7.09
CA ASN A 101 18.11 -5.52 -7.31
C ASN A 101 17.46 -4.30 -6.66
N GLN A 102 18.15 -3.69 -5.69
CA GLN A 102 17.65 -2.50 -5.00
C GLN A 102 17.36 -1.31 -5.93
N THR A 103 18.07 -1.19 -7.05
CA THR A 103 17.84 -0.12 -8.02
C THR A 103 16.52 -0.36 -8.75
N ILE A 104 16.26 -1.59 -9.19
CA ILE A 104 14.99 -1.96 -9.84
C ILE A 104 13.82 -1.68 -8.90
N ILE A 105 13.89 -2.12 -7.64
CA ILE A 105 12.84 -1.86 -6.64
C ILE A 105 12.68 -0.35 -6.37
N SER A 106 13.79 0.40 -6.34
CA SER A 106 13.75 1.86 -6.19
C SER A 106 12.95 2.52 -7.30
N ASP A 107 13.16 2.08 -8.53
CA ASP A 107 12.48 2.61 -9.72
C ASP A 107 11.01 2.16 -9.77
N GLU A 108 10.72 0.88 -9.49
CA GLU A 108 9.36 0.32 -9.47
C GLU A 108 8.45 0.99 -8.42
N LEU A 109 8.99 1.28 -7.23
CA LEU A 109 8.25 1.88 -6.13
C LEU A 109 8.36 3.40 -6.07
N GLU A 110 9.16 4.02 -6.93
CA GLU A 110 9.48 5.46 -6.92
C GLU A 110 9.96 5.96 -5.55
N ILE A 111 10.79 5.17 -4.87
CA ILE A 111 11.33 5.49 -3.54
C ILE A 111 12.85 5.50 -3.51
N SER A 112 13.41 6.20 -2.55
CA SER A 112 14.86 6.27 -2.37
C SER A 112 15.45 4.93 -1.88
N LYS A 113 16.73 4.68 -2.21
CA LYS A 113 17.47 3.53 -1.68
C LYS A 113 17.56 3.54 -0.14
N SER A 114 17.52 4.71 0.49
CA SER A 114 17.49 4.82 1.96
C SER A 114 16.16 4.31 2.53
N THR A 115 15.04 4.58 1.86
CA THR A 115 13.72 4.05 2.21
C THR A 115 13.70 2.52 2.09
N ILE A 116 14.26 1.96 1.00
CA ILE A 116 14.39 0.51 0.83
C ILE A 116 15.19 -0.11 1.98
N LYS A 117 16.32 0.49 2.37
CA LYS A 117 17.13 0.00 3.51
C LYS A 117 16.33 -0.05 4.80
N THR A 118 15.42 0.90 5.03
CA THR A 118 14.53 0.88 6.20
C THR A 118 13.59 -0.33 6.15
N HIS A 119 12.93 -0.58 5.02
CA HIS A 119 12.08 -1.76 4.86
C HIS A 119 12.86 -3.07 4.99
N LEU A 120 14.05 -3.15 4.38
CA LEU A 120 14.91 -4.35 4.47
C LEU A 120 15.34 -4.68 5.89
N ARG A 121 15.48 -3.68 6.76
CA ARG A 121 15.79 -3.91 8.19
C ARG A 121 14.68 -4.68 8.90
N ASP A 122 13.41 -4.35 8.61
CA ASP A 122 12.27 -5.01 9.25
C ASP A 122 11.97 -6.37 8.59
N ILE A 123 12.18 -6.48 7.28
CA ILE A 123 12.11 -7.75 6.54
C ILE A 123 13.16 -8.74 7.05
N ARG A 124 14.41 -8.32 7.33
CA ARG A 124 15.44 -9.19 7.91
C ARG A 124 15.01 -9.84 9.21
N LYS A 125 14.40 -9.09 10.12
CA LYS A 125 13.86 -9.63 11.37
C LYS A 125 12.82 -10.74 11.12
N THR A 126 12.00 -10.57 10.07
CA THR A 126 11.03 -11.59 9.69
C THR A 126 11.72 -12.82 9.09
N LEU A 127 12.72 -12.64 8.23
CA LEU A 127 13.49 -13.74 7.64
C LEU A 127 14.25 -14.56 8.71
N GLU A 128 14.84 -13.89 9.71
CA GLU A 128 15.53 -14.53 10.85
C GLU A 128 14.62 -15.50 11.61
N ILE A 129 13.32 -15.20 11.76
CA ILE A 129 12.35 -16.11 12.40
C ILE A 129 12.23 -17.45 11.67
N TYR A 130 12.50 -17.44 10.35
CA TYR A 130 12.49 -18.62 9.49
C TYR A 130 13.89 -19.20 9.25
N ASN A 131 14.92 -18.77 10.00
CA ASN A 131 16.32 -19.13 9.80
C ASN A 131 16.80 -18.83 8.36
N LEU A 132 16.31 -17.74 7.76
CA LEU A 132 16.74 -17.25 6.46
C LEU A 132 17.62 -16.01 6.64
N GLU A 133 18.65 -15.91 5.80
CA GLU A 133 19.57 -14.79 5.80
C GLU A 133 19.48 -13.99 4.49
N LEU A 134 19.46 -12.65 4.59
CA LEU A 134 19.46 -11.75 3.45
C LEU A 134 20.84 -11.12 3.29
N GLU A 135 21.59 -11.56 2.30
CA GLU A 135 22.94 -11.15 1.99
C GLU A 135 22.98 -10.19 0.77
N LEU A 136 23.85 -9.16 0.85
CA LEU A 136 24.11 -8.27 -0.27
C LEU A 136 25.39 -8.73 -0.99
N LEU A 137 25.24 -9.30 -2.18
CA LEU A 137 26.38 -9.68 -3.01
C LEU A 137 26.72 -8.58 -4.02
N PRO A 138 27.99 -8.16 -4.10
CA PRO A 138 28.43 -7.16 -5.08
C PRO A 138 28.07 -7.59 -6.51
N LYS A 139 27.47 -6.67 -7.29
CA LYS A 139 27.03 -6.85 -8.69
C LYS A 139 25.84 -7.82 -8.89
N LYS A 140 25.46 -8.62 -7.90
CA LYS A 140 24.34 -9.56 -7.99
C LYS A 140 23.06 -9.03 -7.34
N GLY A 141 23.18 -8.22 -6.29
CA GLY A 141 22.04 -7.71 -5.54
C GLY A 141 21.86 -8.40 -4.19
N LEU A 142 20.64 -8.35 -3.65
CA LEU A 142 20.26 -9.03 -2.42
C LEU A 142 19.84 -10.46 -2.71
N ILE A 143 20.37 -11.40 -1.97
CA ILE A 143 20.10 -12.85 -2.13
C ILE A 143 19.61 -13.39 -0.80
N VAL A 144 18.58 -14.24 -0.83
CA VAL A 144 18.11 -14.97 0.34
C VAL A 144 18.76 -16.35 0.38
N ASN A 145 19.44 -16.63 1.48
CA ASN A 145 20.07 -17.91 1.80
C ASN A 145 19.26 -18.65 2.86
N GLY A 146 19.13 -19.95 2.73
CA GLY A 146 18.46 -20.86 3.66
C GLY A 146 17.88 -22.08 2.98
N GLU A 147 17.30 -22.97 3.78
CA GLU A 147 16.71 -24.22 3.31
C GLU A 147 15.39 -23.95 2.53
N GLU A 148 15.11 -24.79 1.53
CA GLU A 148 13.92 -24.66 0.68
C GLU A 148 12.61 -24.67 1.47
N GLU A 149 12.52 -25.51 2.50
CA GLU A 149 11.32 -25.61 3.35
C GLU A 149 11.07 -24.30 4.11
N GLN A 150 12.11 -23.66 4.62
CA GLN A 150 12.05 -22.38 5.32
C GLN A 150 11.61 -21.26 4.40
N LEU A 151 12.12 -21.26 3.15
CA LEU A 151 11.73 -20.32 2.10
C LEU A 151 10.24 -20.46 1.77
N ARG A 152 9.73 -21.68 1.63
CA ARG A 152 8.31 -21.95 1.36
C ARG A 152 7.42 -21.45 2.50
N GLN A 153 7.77 -21.72 3.74
CA GLN A 153 7.02 -21.25 4.90
C GLN A 153 7.01 -19.71 4.98
N CYS A 154 8.14 -19.07 4.70
CA CYS A 154 8.27 -17.62 4.65
C CYS A 154 7.42 -17.01 3.52
N ALA A 155 7.44 -17.61 2.32
CA ALA A 155 6.62 -17.19 1.19
C ALA A 155 5.12 -17.30 1.49
N LEU A 156 4.66 -18.39 2.10
CA LEU A 156 3.28 -18.55 2.56
C LEU A 156 2.88 -17.45 3.53
N LYS A 157 3.77 -17.07 4.45
CA LYS A 157 3.54 -15.93 5.36
C LYS A 157 3.40 -14.61 4.63
N ALA A 158 4.26 -14.36 3.64
CA ALA A 158 4.20 -13.14 2.82
C ALA A 158 2.87 -13.04 2.06
N VAL A 159 2.44 -14.14 1.41
CA VAL A 159 1.14 -14.23 0.71
C VAL A 159 -0.03 -14.04 1.67
N TYR A 160 0.01 -14.65 2.84
CA TYR A 160 -1.05 -14.45 3.84
C TYR A 160 -1.17 -12.98 4.27
N LEU A 161 -0.05 -12.31 4.49
CA LEU A 161 -0.02 -10.89 4.87
C LEU A 161 -0.51 -9.99 3.73
N SER A 162 -0.16 -10.28 2.47
CA SER A 162 -0.63 -9.51 1.32
C SER A 162 -2.15 -9.61 1.16
N LYS A 163 -2.72 -10.82 1.24
CA LYS A 163 -4.18 -11.03 1.20
C LYS A 163 -4.92 -10.34 2.35
N LYS A 164 -4.32 -10.32 3.56
CA LYS A 164 -4.89 -9.61 4.71
C LYS A 164 -4.90 -8.10 4.48
N GLN A 165 -3.92 -7.56 3.76
CA GLN A 165 -3.83 -6.13 3.44
C GLN A 165 -4.91 -5.67 2.45
N LYS A 166 -5.53 -6.57 1.67
CA LYS A 166 -6.56 -6.29 0.66
C LYS A 166 -6.16 -5.16 -0.32
N SER A 167 -4.90 -5.10 -0.70
CA SER A 167 -4.37 -4.06 -1.58
C SER A 167 -4.25 -4.57 -3.01
N ARG A 168 -4.88 -3.89 -3.96
CA ARG A 168 -4.73 -4.18 -5.39
C ARG A 168 -3.28 -4.13 -5.86
N PHE A 169 -2.48 -3.26 -5.26
CA PHE A 169 -1.05 -3.14 -5.58
C PHE A 169 -0.27 -4.43 -5.32
N LEU A 170 -0.73 -5.28 -4.39
CA LEU A 170 -0.10 -6.55 -4.05
C LEU A 170 -0.68 -7.75 -4.81
N ASP A 171 -1.75 -7.55 -5.58
CA ASP A 171 -2.40 -8.62 -6.36
C ASP A 171 -1.61 -8.93 -7.66
N ASP A 172 -0.77 -7.99 -8.11
CA ASP A 172 0.03 -8.09 -9.34
C ASP A 172 1.48 -8.59 -9.07
N VAL A 173 1.80 -8.97 -7.82
CA VAL A 173 3.09 -9.52 -7.38
C VAL A 173 2.98 -11.03 -7.21
#